data_37b36422fa5c92f6b4c2501aad67a576
#
_entry.id   37b36422fa5c92f6b4c2501aad67a576
#
_cell.length_a   1.000
_cell.length_b   1.000
_cell.length_c   1.000
_cell.angle_alpha   90.00
_cell.angle_beta   90.00
_cell.angle_gamma   90.00
#
_symmetry.space_group_name_H-M   'P 1'
#
loop_
_entity.id
_entity.type
_entity.pdbx_description
1 polymer ?
#
loop_
_entity_poly.entity_id
_entity_poly.type
_entity_poly.pdbx_seq_one_letter_code
_entity_poly.pdbx_strand_id
1 'polypeptide(L)'
;MKQQLSISSITSIAIILAILTACESNDMPIQHSDSYDYITFSAQTQKLITRAEPYEDYNPDSHPATMGAFGYYDIASCTNLTPTDASQPNLIFNNEIVSYDASTKTWKNSTKKRWDSYQGATALDFFAYMPQNTGAKIERTAANTYTLSVPFTMPNDAPLLYDTKAAPVVCENPINKDMADPAFERVVKFRFDQTLAGYTLHFALDSKMNAIRQFRIKSVHFSGEIAVAGTYNRTYTWSATDKWTAAAIQWTDIQTATATSALPYKSQGTAAYDDINKTALVTAAGTTQWGETFYTIPYSKFEPMITVTYDVVFMDENQNEVITRKDVTSTILLNKTNFSGITTGTTAQISPITILIQPRYLYVMADQDAYTGRLLIQ
;
A
#
# COMPACT_ATOMS: atom_id res chain seq x y z
N MET A 1 20.28 57.30 -53.78
CA MET A 1 19.89 56.35 -52.76
C MET A 1 20.41 54.97 -53.17
N LYS A 2 21.50 54.52 -52.57
CA LYS A 2 22.08 53.22 -52.83
C LYS A 2 21.59 52.26 -51.74
N GLN A 3 20.89 51.21 -52.14
CA GLN A 3 20.52 50.13 -51.26
C GLN A 3 21.75 49.22 -51.00
N GLN A 4 22.11 49.10 -49.74
CA GLN A 4 23.02 48.06 -49.27
C GLN A 4 22.24 46.78 -49.07
N LEU A 5 22.48 45.76 -49.85
CA LEU A 5 22.06 44.38 -49.64
C LEU A 5 23.00 43.72 -48.61
N SER A 6 22.44 43.29 -47.53
CA SER A 6 23.15 42.67 -46.41
C SER A 6 23.63 41.25 -46.78
N ILE A 7 24.92 41.02 -46.58
CA ILE A 7 25.66 39.79 -46.87
C ILE A 7 25.39 38.67 -45.81
N SER A 8 24.39 38.86 -44.95
CA SER A 8 24.13 37.89 -43.84
C SER A 8 23.33 36.65 -44.20
N SER A 9 22.80 36.57 -45.45
CA SER A 9 21.92 35.43 -45.85
C SER A 9 22.66 34.23 -46.50
N ILE A 10 23.94 34.43 -46.88
CA ILE A 10 24.68 33.36 -47.62
C ILE A 10 25.45 32.44 -46.68
N THR A 11 25.81 32.91 -45.49
CA THR A 11 26.55 32.09 -44.52
C THR A 11 25.66 31.04 -43.78
N SER A 12 24.35 31.29 -43.67
CA SER A 12 23.41 30.36 -43.02
C SER A 12 23.08 29.14 -43.87
N ILE A 13 23.13 29.22 -45.19
CA ILE A 13 22.84 28.11 -46.10
C ILE A 13 24.02 27.13 -46.22
N ALA A 14 25.25 27.63 -46.10
CA ALA A 14 26.46 26.80 -46.17
C ALA A 14 26.61 25.92 -44.90
N ILE A 15 26.13 26.36 -43.76
CA ILE A 15 26.19 25.61 -42.49
C ILE A 15 25.09 24.50 -42.46
N ILE A 16 23.94 24.69 -43.08
CA ILE A 16 22.88 23.69 -43.15
C ILE A 16 23.24 22.56 -44.15
N LEU A 17 23.99 22.83 -45.19
CA LEU A 17 24.43 21.82 -46.15
C LEU A 17 25.58 20.95 -45.63
N ALA A 18 26.38 21.43 -44.67
CA ALA A 18 27.47 20.65 -44.07
C ALA A 18 27.00 19.67 -42.99
N ILE A 19 25.78 19.81 -42.51
CA ILE A 19 25.19 18.89 -41.53
C ILE A 19 24.52 17.68 -42.20
N LEU A 20 24.18 17.75 -43.47
CA LEU A 20 23.50 16.67 -44.20
C LEU A 20 24.45 15.66 -44.85
N THR A 21 25.77 15.89 -44.86
CA THR A 21 26.73 14.94 -45.42
C THR A 21 27.53 14.16 -44.37
N ALA A 22 27.20 14.26 -43.09
CA ALA A 22 27.81 13.51 -42.00
C ALA A 22 27.00 12.27 -41.59
N CYS A 23 26.13 11.76 -42.45
CA CYS A 23 25.53 10.43 -42.32
C CYS A 23 26.25 9.44 -43.29
N GLU A 24 27.56 9.33 -43.16
CA GLU A 24 28.22 8.08 -43.58
C GLU A 24 28.15 7.13 -42.40
N SER A 25 27.54 5.99 -42.70
CA SER A 25 27.43 4.81 -41.88
C SER A 25 28.80 4.38 -41.36
N ASN A 26 29.19 4.83 -40.18
CA ASN A 26 30.04 3.99 -39.38
C ASN A 26 29.11 2.91 -38.81
N ASP A 27 29.23 1.71 -39.41
CA ASP A 27 28.90 0.45 -38.77
C ASP A 27 29.79 0.31 -37.52
N MET A 28 29.52 1.14 -36.51
CA MET A 28 29.91 0.76 -35.16
C MET A 28 29.07 -0.48 -34.84
N PRO A 29 29.68 -1.61 -34.49
CA PRO A 29 28.92 -2.73 -34.00
C PRO A 29 28.07 -2.13 -32.86
N ILE A 30 26.75 -2.26 -33.03
CA ILE A 30 25.82 -1.95 -31.93
C ILE A 30 26.32 -2.80 -30.77
N GLN A 31 27.03 -2.19 -29.84
CA GLN A 31 27.25 -2.82 -28.56
C GLN A 31 25.84 -2.97 -27.99
N HIS A 32 25.26 -4.15 -28.21
CA HIS A 32 24.16 -4.59 -27.41
C HIS A 32 24.65 -4.49 -25.98
N SER A 33 24.23 -3.41 -25.27
CA SER A 33 24.53 -3.32 -23.86
C SER A 33 23.97 -4.61 -23.26
N ASP A 34 24.80 -5.39 -22.59
CA ASP A 34 24.44 -6.67 -21.97
C ASP A 34 23.15 -6.62 -21.11
N SER A 35 22.67 -5.43 -20.82
CA SER A 35 21.47 -5.21 -20.02
C SER A 35 20.16 -5.63 -20.69
N TYR A 36 20.07 -5.71 -22.01
CA TYR A 36 18.84 -6.07 -22.74
C TYR A 36 18.57 -7.57 -22.81
N ASP A 37 19.54 -8.38 -22.52
CA ASP A 37 19.45 -9.83 -22.61
C ASP A 37 19.01 -10.50 -21.31
N TYR A 38 19.05 -9.79 -20.19
CA TYR A 38 18.67 -10.33 -18.89
C TYR A 38 17.21 -10.07 -18.56
N ILE A 39 16.60 -11.03 -17.83
CA ILE A 39 15.28 -10.86 -17.25
C ILE A 39 15.39 -9.81 -16.12
N THR A 40 14.70 -8.70 -16.28
CA THR A 40 14.67 -7.61 -15.32
C THR A 40 13.24 -7.32 -14.89
N PHE A 41 13.10 -6.68 -13.73
CA PHE A 41 11.80 -6.42 -13.12
C PHE A 41 11.54 -4.93 -12.97
N SER A 42 10.27 -4.56 -12.96
CA SER A 42 9.77 -3.26 -12.51
C SER A 42 8.49 -3.43 -11.72
N ALA A 43 8.14 -2.43 -10.94
CA ALA A 43 6.99 -2.46 -10.06
C ALA A 43 6.12 -1.21 -10.23
N GLN A 44 4.82 -1.40 -10.20
CA GLN A 44 3.81 -0.39 -10.00
C GLN A 44 2.99 -0.77 -8.77
N THR A 45 2.58 0.19 -7.97
CA THR A 45 1.85 -0.06 -6.74
C THR A 45 0.52 0.66 -6.76
N GLN A 46 -0.47 0.07 -6.11
CA GLN A 46 -1.79 0.69 -6.01
C GLN A 46 -1.71 1.94 -5.14
N LYS A 47 -2.27 3.04 -5.62
CA LYS A 47 -2.35 4.28 -4.85
C LYS A 47 -3.29 4.10 -3.67
N LEU A 48 -2.78 4.31 -2.47
CA LEU A 48 -3.47 4.00 -1.21
C LEU A 48 -4.71 4.86 -0.91
N ILE A 49 -5.00 5.90 -1.73
CA ILE A 49 -5.95 6.95 -1.35
C ILE A 49 -7.34 6.79 -1.99
N THR A 50 -7.51 6.05 -3.09
CA THR A 50 -8.82 5.91 -3.74
C THR A 50 -9.00 4.55 -4.43
N ARG A 51 -10.21 4.01 -4.35
CA ARG A 51 -10.63 2.73 -4.98
C ARG A 51 -10.57 2.72 -6.52
N ALA A 52 -10.43 3.87 -7.15
CA ALA A 52 -10.60 4.04 -8.60
C ALA A 52 -9.33 4.54 -9.31
N GLU A 53 -8.24 4.77 -8.56
CA GLU A 53 -7.03 5.29 -9.16
C GLU A 53 -6.18 4.15 -9.74
N PRO A 54 -5.58 4.39 -10.92
CA PRO A 54 -4.68 3.43 -11.54
C PRO A 54 -3.42 3.24 -10.70
N TYR A 55 -2.70 2.16 -10.98
CA TYR A 55 -1.39 1.92 -10.40
C TYR A 55 -0.44 3.06 -10.75
N GLU A 56 0.38 3.46 -9.80
CA GLU A 56 1.45 4.44 -9.97
C GLU A 56 2.82 3.76 -9.96
N ASP A 57 3.82 4.42 -10.50
CA ASP A 57 5.18 3.93 -10.45
C ASP A 57 5.63 3.76 -8.99
N TYR A 58 6.44 2.73 -8.77
CA TYR A 58 6.94 2.38 -7.45
C TYR A 58 7.59 3.58 -6.74
N ASN A 59 7.15 3.81 -5.51
CA ASN A 59 7.69 4.85 -4.63
C ASN A 59 8.42 4.20 -3.42
N PRO A 60 9.75 4.35 -3.30
CA PRO A 60 10.53 3.77 -2.20
C PRO A 60 10.22 4.42 -0.84
N ASP A 61 9.55 5.56 -0.82
CA ASP A 61 9.16 6.23 0.43
C ASP A 61 7.88 5.68 1.04
N SER A 62 7.14 4.88 0.29
CA SER A 62 5.86 4.31 0.73
C SER A 62 5.73 2.79 0.58
N HIS A 63 6.74 2.10 0.05
CA HIS A 63 6.69 0.66 -0.19
C HIS A 63 8.01 -0.03 0.13
N PRO A 64 7.99 -1.36 0.41
CA PRO A 64 9.20 -2.13 0.70
C PRO A 64 10.20 -2.10 -0.46
N ALA A 65 11.49 -1.98 -0.15
CA ALA A 65 12.57 -1.91 -1.14
C ALA A 65 13.07 -3.27 -1.62
N THR A 66 12.44 -4.37 -1.21
CA THR A 66 12.79 -5.73 -1.63
C THR A 66 11.57 -6.47 -2.14
N MET A 67 11.76 -7.24 -3.18
CA MET A 67 10.73 -8.09 -3.81
C MET A 67 11.21 -9.54 -3.78
N GLY A 68 10.31 -10.47 -3.48
CA GLY A 68 10.49 -11.89 -3.76
C GLY A 68 9.85 -12.22 -5.11
N ALA A 69 10.60 -12.84 -6.02
CA ALA A 69 10.09 -13.21 -7.32
C ALA A 69 10.21 -14.72 -7.58
N PHE A 70 9.14 -15.30 -8.14
CA PHE A 70 9.14 -16.64 -8.70
C PHE A 70 8.99 -16.55 -10.20
N GLY A 71 9.67 -17.43 -10.93
CA GLY A 71 9.57 -17.50 -12.38
C GLY A 71 9.58 -18.94 -12.86
N TYR A 72 8.70 -19.25 -13.81
CA TYR A 72 8.57 -20.57 -14.40
C TYR A 72 8.44 -20.43 -15.92
N TYR A 73 8.90 -21.43 -16.67
CA TYR A 73 8.55 -21.55 -18.08
C TYR A 73 7.57 -22.71 -18.27
N ASP A 74 6.59 -22.51 -19.16
CA ASP A 74 5.54 -23.50 -19.46
C ASP A 74 4.86 -24.06 -18.20
N ILE A 75 4.49 -23.19 -17.26
CA ILE A 75 3.95 -23.56 -15.95
C ILE A 75 2.74 -24.48 -16.02
N ALA A 76 1.92 -24.37 -17.08
CA ALA A 76 0.76 -25.21 -17.28
C ALA A 76 1.10 -26.71 -17.42
N SER A 77 2.33 -27.02 -17.84
CA SER A 77 2.83 -28.41 -17.94
C SER A 77 3.40 -28.93 -16.60
N CYS A 78 3.61 -28.06 -15.61
CA CYS A 78 4.14 -28.46 -14.31
C CYS A 78 3.06 -29.17 -13.49
N THR A 79 3.31 -30.44 -13.15
CA THR A 79 2.37 -31.23 -12.35
C THR A 79 2.52 -31.02 -10.85
N ASN A 80 3.69 -30.58 -10.40
CA ASN A 80 4.01 -30.34 -9.00
C ASN A 80 4.87 -29.08 -8.87
N LEU A 81 4.41 -28.11 -8.11
CA LEU A 81 5.14 -26.88 -7.77
C LEU A 81 5.35 -26.85 -6.26
N THR A 82 6.37 -27.54 -5.76
CA THR A 82 6.82 -27.39 -4.38
C THR A 82 8.11 -26.61 -4.35
N PRO A 83 8.23 -25.54 -3.54
CA PRO A 83 9.40 -24.66 -3.51
C PRO A 83 10.70 -25.36 -3.11
N THR A 84 10.61 -26.51 -2.47
CA THR A 84 11.76 -27.29 -2.00
C THR A 84 12.38 -28.19 -3.07
N ASP A 85 11.72 -28.34 -4.20
CA ASP A 85 12.21 -29.22 -5.26
C ASP A 85 13.04 -28.44 -6.29
N ALA A 86 14.34 -28.30 -5.99
CA ALA A 86 15.31 -27.71 -6.92
C ALA A 86 15.47 -28.51 -8.24
N SER A 87 14.85 -29.68 -8.33
CA SER A 87 14.82 -30.53 -9.51
C SER A 87 13.67 -30.21 -10.48
N GLN A 88 12.85 -29.20 -10.20
CA GLN A 88 11.79 -28.78 -11.11
C GLN A 88 12.37 -28.26 -12.42
N PRO A 89 12.13 -28.93 -13.53
CA PRO A 89 12.78 -28.60 -14.79
C PRO A 89 12.36 -27.22 -15.33
N ASN A 90 11.25 -26.69 -14.88
CA ASN A 90 10.61 -25.47 -15.38
C ASN A 90 10.91 -24.22 -14.54
N LEU A 91 11.76 -24.32 -13.52
CA LEU A 91 12.05 -23.22 -12.60
C LEU A 91 13.07 -22.25 -13.20
N ILE A 92 12.73 -20.97 -13.23
CA ILE A 92 13.61 -19.84 -13.58
C ILE A 92 14.16 -19.18 -12.33
N PHE A 93 13.24 -18.73 -11.46
CA PHE A 93 13.52 -18.08 -10.19
C PHE A 93 12.73 -18.75 -9.06
N ASN A 94 13.39 -19.05 -7.96
CA ASN A 94 12.79 -19.59 -6.76
C ASN A 94 12.93 -18.59 -5.63
N ASN A 95 11.89 -17.78 -5.40
CA ASN A 95 11.92 -16.73 -4.39
C ASN A 95 13.14 -15.81 -4.49
N GLU A 96 13.46 -15.44 -5.72
CA GLU A 96 14.60 -14.57 -6.05
C GLU A 96 14.51 -13.25 -5.31
N ILE A 97 15.61 -12.83 -4.70
CA ILE A 97 15.71 -11.52 -4.07
C ILE A 97 15.95 -10.46 -5.15
N VAL A 98 15.01 -9.55 -5.28
CA VAL A 98 15.11 -8.41 -6.19
C VAL A 98 15.06 -7.13 -5.35
N SER A 99 16.15 -6.35 -5.41
CA SER A 99 16.29 -5.15 -4.57
C SER A 99 16.17 -3.88 -5.38
N TYR A 100 15.52 -2.87 -4.84
CA TYR A 100 15.44 -1.55 -5.46
C TYR A 100 16.70 -0.74 -5.17
N ASP A 101 17.34 -0.25 -6.21
CA ASP A 101 18.46 0.68 -6.11
C ASP A 101 17.95 2.11 -6.31
N ALA A 102 17.90 2.86 -5.22
CA ALA A 102 17.41 4.24 -5.22
C ALA A 102 18.30 5.19 -6.04
N SER A 103 19.59 4.87 -6.21
CA SER A 103 20.52 5.71 -6.98
C SER A 103 20.28 5.63 -8.48
N THR A 104 19.97 4.44 -8.98
CA THR A 104 19.68 4.19 -10.42
C THR A 104 18.18 4.12 -10.72
N LYS A 105 17.33 4.10 -9.68
CA LYS A 105 15.86 3.91 -9.77
C LYS A 105 15.48 2.62 -10.51
N THR A 106 16.24 1.55 -10.30
CA THR A 106 16.05 0.26 -10.96
C THR A 106 15.99 -0.88 -9.96
N TRP A 107 15.30 -1.95 -10.36
CA TRP A 107 15.27 -3.21 -9.62
C TRP A 107 16.41 -4.09 -10.06
N LYS A 108 17.16 -4.67 -9.12
CA LYS A 108 18.32 -5.52 -9.36
C LYS A 108 18.10 -6.91 -8.81
N ASN A 109 18.20 -7.91 -9.69
CA ASN A 109 18.14 -9.31 -9.31
C ASN A 109 19.46 -9.73 -8.67
N SER A 110 19.42 -10.59 -7.68
CA SER A 110 20.62 -11.23 -7.14
C SER A 110 21.20 -12.24 -8.14
N THR A 111 20.36 -12.92 -8.90
CA THR A 111 20.76 -13.91 -9.93
C THR A 111 20.40 -13.39 -11.32
N LYS A 112 21.37 -13.36 -12.21
CA LYS A 112 21.15 -12.97 -13.61
C LYS A 112 20.69 -14.17 -14.43
N LYS A 113 19.50 -14.09 -15.04
CA LYS A 113 18.96 -15.06 -16.00
C LYS A 113 18.70 -14.36 -17.34
N ARG A 114 19.04 -15.03 -18.44
CA ARG A 114 18.90 -14.46 -19.79
C ARG A 114 17.62 -14.96 -20.45
N TRP A 115 16.96 -14.10 -21.21
CA TRP A 115 15.78 -14.45 -21.98
C TRP A 115 16.07 -15.57 -23.00
N ASP A 116 17.22 -15.52 -23.69
CA ASP A 116 17.63 -16.48 -24.71
C ASP A 116 17.85 -17.89 -24.14
N SER A 117 18.06 -18.03 -22.83
CA SER A 117 18.17 -19.34 -22.19
C SER A 117 16.87 -20.15 -22.24
N TYR A 118 15.76 -19.51 -22.57
CA TYR A 118 14.41 -20.11 -22.57
C TYR A 118 13.71 -20.05 -23.92
N GLN A 119 14.46 -19.93 -25.02
CA GLN A 119 13.93 -19.82 -26.39
C GLN A 119 13.06 -21.00 -26.84
N GLY A 120 13.16 -22.16 -26.18
CA GLY A 120 12.33 -23.32 -26.45
C GLY A 120 11.00 -23.34 -25.67
N ALA A 121 10.81 -22.42 -24.76
CA ALA A 121 9.57 -22.32 -23.99
C ALA A 121 8.46 -21.60 -24.79
N THR A 122 7.22 -21.99 -24.56
CA THR A 122 6.04 -21.29 -25.12
C THR A 122 5.78 -20.00 -24.40
N ALA A 123 5.88 -20.02 -23.07
CA ALA A 123 5.63 -18.86 -22.22
C ALA A 123 6.49 -18.89 -20.96
N LEU A 124 6.75 -17.71 -20.41
CA LEU A 124 7.35 -17.53 -19.09
C LEU A 124 6.34 -16.82 -18.18
N ASP A 125 6.16 -17.37 -16.98
CA ASP A 125 5.19 -16.85 -16.00
C ASP A 125 5.93 -16.42 -14.74
N PHE A 126 5.62 -15.21 -14.26
CA PHE A 126 6.29 -14.60 -13.13
C PHE A 126 5.28 -14.16 -12.06
N PHE A 127 5.62 -14.44 -10.80
CA PHE A 127 4.86 -14.05 -9.60
C PHE A 127 5.76 -13.24 -8.69
N ALA A 128 5.20 -12.28 -7.98
CA ALA A 128 5.98 -11.47 -7.06
C ALA A 128 5.19 -10.95 -5.87
N TYR A 129 5.91 -10.56 -4.83
CA TYR A 129 5.38 -9.97 -3.61
C TYR A 129 6.48 -9.12 -2.94
N MET A 130 6.09 -8.21 -2.04
CA MET A 130 6.99 -7.40 -1.23
C MET A 130 6.50 -7.36 0.23
N PRO A 131 7.41 -7.20 1.21
CA PRO A 131 8.86 -7.38 1.12
C PRO A 131 9.23 -8.85 0.91
N GLN A 132 10.43 -9.11 0.41
CA GLN A 132 10.94 -10.47 0.26
C GLN A 132 10.95 -11.22 1.60
N ASN A 133 10.52 -12.47 1.61
CA ASN A 133 10.44 -13.36 2.76
C ASN A 133 10.87 -14.78 2.39
N THR A 134 11.77 -15.36 3.16
CA THR A 134 12.33 -16.70 2.87
C THR A 134 11.30 -17.83 3.02
N GLY A 135 10.23 -17.60 3.79
CA GLY A 135 9.15 -18.57 3.98
C GLY A 135 8.07 -18.54 2.89
N ALA A 136 8.18 -17.63 1.92
CA ALA A 136 7.23 -17.56 0.82
C ALA A 136 7.34 -18.77 -0.09
N LYS A 137 6.20 -19.23 -0.58
CA LYS A 137 6.11 -20.37 -1.50
C LYS A 137 4.98 -20.21 -2.49
N ILE A 138 5.11 -20.87 -3.63
CA ILE A 138 4.03 -21.03 -4.59
C ILE A 138 3.74 -22.53 -4.75
N GLU A 139 2.46 -22.90 -4.72
CA GLU A 139 2.01 -24.28 -4.80
C GLU A 139 0.87 -24.41 -5.81
N ARG A 140 0.86 -25.51 -6.55
CA ARG A 140 -0.28 -25.87 -7.38
C ARG A 140 -1.35 -26.52 -6.51
N THR A 141 -2.47 -25.84 -6.33
CA THR A 141 -3.56 -26.30 -5.45
C THR A 141 -4.67 -27.05 -6.20
N ALA A 142 -4.80 -26.81 -7.51
CA ALA A 142 -5.71 -27.53 -8.41
C ALA A 142 -5.18 -27.47 -9.86
N ALA A 143 -5.89 -28.09 -10.79
CA ALA A 143 -5.56 -27.95 -12.21
C ALA A 143 -5.58 -26.46 -12.61
N ASN A 144 -4.46 -25.98 -13.18
CA ASN A 144 -4.28 -24.58 -13.57
C ASN A 144 -4.47 -23.54 -12.46
N THR A 145 -4.41 -23.96 -11.20
CA THR A 145 -4.60 -23.08 -10.04
C THR A 145 -3.38 -23.14 -9.13
N TYR A 146 -2.84 -21.98 -8.82
CA TYR A 146 -1.59 -21.78 -8.09
C TYR A 146 -1.80 -20.79 -6.96
N THR A 147 -1.29 -21.10 -5.78
CA THR A 147 -1.40 -20.22 -4.62
C THR A 147 -0.02 -19.75 -4.19
N LEU A 148 0.18 -18.46 -4.21
CA LEU A 148 1.32 -17.79 -3.59
C LEU A 148 0.98 -17.53 -2.12
N SER A 149 1.74 -18.14 -1.22
CA SER A 149 1.60 -18.01 0.23
C SER A 149 2.81 -17.34 0.82
N VAL A 150 2.61 -16.27 1.59
CA VAL A 150 3.69 -15.49 2.19
C VAL A 150 3.41 -15.27 3.67
N PRO A 151 4.26 -15.79 4.58
CA PRO A 151 4.18 -15.48 5.99
C PRO A 151 4.51 -14.00 6.23
N PHE A 152 3.81 -13.39 7.15
CA PHE A 152 4.05 -12.01 7.56
C PHE A 152 3.88 -11.85 9.07
N THR A 153 4.75 -11.08 9.68
CA THR A 153 4.66 -10.69 11.10
C THR A 153 4.75 -9.17 11.18
N MET A 154 3.90 -8.58 11.98
CA MET A 154 3.91 -7.13 12.20
C MET A 154 5.28 -6.71 12.76
N PRO A 155 5.91 -5.66 12.21
CA PRO A 155 7.21 -5.21 12.66
C PRO A 155 7.22 -4.80 14.14
N ASN A 156 8.28 -5.16 14.86
CA ASN A 156 8.51 -4.78 16.27
C ASN A 156 7.38 -5.18 17.23
N ASP A 157 6.66 -6.28 16.94
CA ASP A 157 5.48 -6.71 17.69
C ASP A 157 4.41 -5.61 17.85
N ALA A 158 4.47 -4.60 16.97
CA ALA A 158 3.51 -3.51 16.99
C ALA A 158 2.14 -4.01 16.50
N PRO A 159 1.05 -3.77 17.25
CA PRO A 159 -0.26 -4.24 16.85
C PRO A 159 -0.82 -3.48 15.63
N LEU A 160 -0.27 -2.31 15.37
CA LEU A 160 -0.68 -1.43 14.28
C LEU A 160 0.54 -0.99 13.48
N LEU A 161 0.42 -0.99 12.17
CA LEU A 161 1.47 -0.53 11.27
C LEU A 161 1.14 0.87 10.76
N TYR A 162 2.06 1.80 10.96
CA TYR A 162 2.00 3.16 10.41
C TYR A 162 2.98 3.37 9.25
N ASP A 163 4.09 2.63 9.26
CA ASP A 163 5.10 2.73 8.20
C ASP A 163 4.75 1.79 7.04
N THR A 164 4.27 2.36 5.96
CA THR A 164 3.91 1.63 4.75
C THR A 164 5.10 0.96 4.06
N LYS A 165 6.35 1.38 4.37
CA LYS A 165 7.57 0.70 3.88
C LYS A 165 7.68 -0.76 4.35
N ALA A 166 6.97 -1.11 5.41
CA ALA A 166 6.89 -2.48 5.90
C ALA A 166 5.58 -3.19 5.50
N ALA A 167 4.65 -2.49 4.86
CA ALA A 167 3.36 -3.05 4.49
C ALA A 167 3.50 -4.06 3.33
N PRO A 168 3.06 -5.31 3.50
CA PRO A 168 3.16 -6.31 2.46
C PRO A 168 2.20 -6.04 1.30
N VAL A 169 2.70 -6.27 0.08
CA VAL A 169 1.93 -6.20 -1.16
C VAL A 169 2.18 -7.45 -2.00
N VAL A 170 1.22 -7.83 -2.84
CA VAL A 170 1.30 -9.01 -3.70
C VAL A 170 0.89 -8.67 -5.12
N CYS A 171 1.47 -9.30 -6.13
CA CYS A 171 1.13 -9.00 -7.51
C CYS A 171 -0.38 -9.19 -7.77
N GLU A 172 -0.96 -8.23 -8.48
CA GLU A 172 -2.37 -8.25 -8.91
C GLU A 172 -2.65 -9.53 -9.68
N ASN A 173 -1.86 -9.76 -10.71
CA ASN A 173 -1.82 -10.97 -11.51
C ASN A 173 -0.37 -11.36 -11.82
N PRO A 174 -0.07 -12.64 -12.02
CA PRO A 174 1.19 -13.07 -12.59
C PRO A 174 1.40 -12.48 -13.98
N ILE A 175 2.63 -12.22 -14.33
CA ILE A 175 2.99 -11.70 -15.65
C ILE A 175 3.34 -12.88 -16.55
N ASN A 176 2.55 -13.05 -17.60
CA ASN A 176 2.81 -14.01 -18.67
C ASN A 176 3.57 -13.32 -19.81
N LYS A 177 4.68 -13.92 -20.23
CA LYS A 177 5.47 -13.49 -21.39
C LYS A 177 5.41 -14.57 -22.44
N ASP A 178 4.66 -14.30 -23.52
CA ASP A 178 4.60 -15.18 -24.70
C ASP A 178 5.91 -15.05 -25.48
N MET A 179 6.67 -16.12 -25.54
CA MET A 179 7.97 -16.14 -26.21
C MET A 179 7.86 -16.09 -27.72
N ALA A 180 6.69 -16.37 -28.29
CA ALA A 180 6.42 -16.26 -29.72
C ALA A 180 6.05 -14.84 -30.16
N ASP A 181 5.69 -13.95 -29.22
CA ASP A 181 5.38 -12.55 -29.51
C ASP A 181 6.67 -11.75 -29.75
N PRO A 182 6.98 -11.31 -30.97
CA PRO A 182 8.18 -10.53 -31.25
C PRO A 182 8.19 -9.15 -30.59
N ALA A 183 7.04 -8.68 -30.14
CA ALA A 183 6.85 -7.37 -29.51
C ALA A 183 6.82 -7.42 -27.98
N PHE A 184 7.06 -8.59 -27.35
CA PHE A 184 7.02 -8.64 -25.90
C PHE A 184 8.13 -7.77 -25.27
N GLU A 185 7.73 -7.02 -24.25
CA GLU A 185 8.69 -6.23 -23.49
C GLU A 185 9.61 -7.13 -22.65
N ARG A 186 10.92 -6.92 -22.75
CA ARG A 186 11.95 -7.67 -22.00
C ARG A 186 12.06 -7.27 -20.52
N VAL A 187 11.09 -6.51 -20.01
CA VAL A 187 10.97 -6.18 -18.60
C VAL A 187 9.69 -6.80 -18.04
N VAL A 188 9.78 -7.47 -16.91
CA VAL A 188 8.62 -8.02 -16.19
C VAL A 188 8.06 -6.91 -15.30
N LYS A 189 6.90 -6.36 -15.69
CA LYS A 189 6.27 -5.23 -14.99
C LYS A 189 5.16 -5.75 -14.09
N PHE A 190 5.38 -5.77 -12.79
CA PHE A 190 4.37 -6.15 -11.82
C PHE A 190 3.50 -4.95 -11.41
N ARG A 191 2.23 -5.24 -11.15
CA ARG A 191 1.32 -4.39 -10.38
C ARG A 191 1.06 -5.06 -9.05
N PHE A 192 1.07 -4.29 -7.98
CA PHE A 192 0.94 -4.84 -6.63
C PHE A 192 -0.30 -4.32 -5.92
N ASP A 193 -1.06 -5.24 -5.35
CA ASP A 193 -2.20 -4.98 -4.48
C ASP A 193 -1.77 -4.97 -3.02
N GLN A 194 -2.40 -4.09 -2.22
CA GLN A 194 -2.25 -4.04 -0.78
C GLN A 194 -2.83 -5.30 -0.12
N THR A 195 -2.14 -5.83 0.89
CA THR A 195 -2.61 -7.02 1.62
C THR A 195 -3.21 -6.71 2.99
N LEU A 196 -2.88 -5.55 3.60
CA LEU A 196 -3.39 -5.12 4.90
C LEU A 196 -4.65 -4.27 4.78
N ALA A 197 -5.51 -4.32 5.78
CA ALA A 197 -6.61 -3.39 5.94
C ALA A 197 -6.10 -2.08 6.57
N GLY A 198 -6.46 -0.94 5.98
CA GLY A 198 -6.09 0.38 6.48
C GLY A 198 -7.31 1.13 7.05
N TYR A 199 -7.09 1.93 8.08
CA TYR A 199 -8.11 2.73 8.71
C TYR A 199 -7.63 4.16 8.95
N THR A 200 -8.47 5.14 8.61
CA THR A 200 -8.30 6.55 9.00
C THR A 200 -9.36 6.92 10.03
N LEU A 201 -8.95 7.57 11.10
CA LEU A 201 -9.86 7.95 12.17
C LEU A 201 -10.22 9.43 12.07
N HIS A 202 -11.51 9.71 12.04
CA HIS A 202 -12.07 11.07 12.01
C HIS A 202 -13.01 11.29 13.20
N PHE A 203 -13.02 12.51 13.72
CA PHE A 203 -13.95 12.92 14.74
C PHE A 203 -14.89 14.00 14.21
N ALA A 204 -16.14 13.92 14.57
CA ALA A 204 -17.17 14.92 14.26
C ALA A 204 -18.02 15.22 15.49
N LEU A 205 -18.58 16.40 15.55
CA LEU A 205 -19.62 16.75 16.51
C LEU A 205 -21.00 16.42 15.97
N ASP A 206 -21.88 15.96 16.86
CA ASP A 206 -23.30 15.83 16.55
C ASP A 206 -23.88 17.19 16.14
N SER A 207 -24.66 17.23 15.07
CA SER A 207 -25.30 18.44 14.55
C SER A 207 -26.27 19.12 15.54
N LYS A 208 -26.69 18.39 16.57
CA LYS A 208 -27.52 18.93 17.67
C LYS A 208 -26.71 19.68 18.74
N MET A 209 -25.40 19.66 18.62
CA MET A 209 -24.53 20.42 19.50
C MET A 209 -24.69 21.90 19.25
N ASN A 210 -24.70 22.65 20.34
CA ASN A 210 -24.64 24.10 20.28
C ASN A 210 -23.26 24.49 19.66
N ALA A 211 -23.27 25.37 18.65
CA ALA A 211 -22.07 25.84 17.96
C ALA A 211 -20.99 26.46 18.87
N ILE A 212 -21.33 26.84 20.09
CA ILE A 212 -20.39 27.39 21.08
C ILE A 212 -19.64 26.32 21.87
N ARG A 213 -19.99 25.02 21.74
CA ARG A 213 -19.30 23.93 22.43
C ARG A 213 -18.50 23.12 21.45
N GLN A 214 -17.28 22.78 21.86
CA GLN A 214 -16.29 22.04 21.08
C GLN A 214 -15.68 20.95 21.95
N PHE A 215 -14.98 20.01 21.34
CA PHE A 215 -14.21 18.99 22.04
C PHE A 215 -12.75 19.11 21.68
N ARG A 216 -11.91 19.12 22.68
CA ARG A 216 -10.48 19.01 22.53
C ARG A 216 -10.07 17.57 22.81
N ILE A 217 -9.81 16.80 21.76
CA ILE A 217 -9.34 15.42 21.87
C ILE A 217 -7.91 15.45 22.40
N LYS A 218 -7.63 14.73 23.46
CA LYS A 218 -6.32 14.68 24.12
C LYS A 218 -5.57 13.42 23.79
N SER A 219 -6.26 12.28 23.78
CA SER A 219 -5.66 11.01 23.43
C SER A 219 -6.70 10.06 22.85
N VAL A 220 -6.24 9.16 22.01
CA VAL A 220 -7.02 8.06 21.48
C VAL A 220 -6.21 6.78 21.70
N HIS A 221 -6.84 5.79 22.29
CA HIS A 221 -6.26 4.47 22.50
C HIS A 221 -7.09 3.43 21.76
N PHE A 222 -6.37 2.48 21.20
CA PHE A 222 -6.92 1.33 20.53
C PHE A 222 -6.56 0.10 21.35
N SER A 223 -7.55 -0.71 21.73
CA SER A 223 -7.32 -1.90 22.55
C SER A 223 -8.17 -3.07 22.09
N GLY A 224 -7.67 -4.28 22.27
CA GLY A 224 -8.38 -5.50 21.94
C GLY A 224 -7.47 -6.62 21.47
N GLU A 225 -8.09 -7.66 20.96
CA GLU A 225 -7.38 -8.77 20.31
C GLU A 225 -7.10 -8.39 18.85
N ILE A 226 -5.82 -8.30 18.50
CA ILE A 226 -5.34 -7.81 17.20
C ILE A 226 -4.45 -8.88 16.59
N ALA A 227 -4.60 -9.10 15.28
CA ALA A 227 -3.74 -10.00 14.53
C ALA A 227 -2.33 -9.39 14.40
N VAL A 228 -1.32 -10.12 14.87
CA VAL A 228 0.09 -9.69 14.84
C VAL A 228 0.93 -10.48 13.85
N ALA A 229 0.48 -11.66 13.43
CA ALA A 229 1.11 -12.45 12.38
C ALA A 229 0.09 -13.30 11.64
N GLY A 230 0.44 -13.77 10.46
CA GLY A 230 -0.36 -14.66 9.65
C GLY A 230 0.30 -14.96 8.31
N THR A 231 -0.38 -15.71 7.46
CA THR A 231 0.04 -15.99 6.10
C THR A 231 -0.98 -15.40 5.14
N TYR A 232 -0.58 -14.48 4.28
CA TYR A 232 -1.46 -14.06 3.19
C TYR A 232 -1.28 -14.96 1.97
N ASN A 233 -2.42 -15.27 1.36
CA ASN A 233 -2.51 -16.18 0.23
C ASN A 233 -3.19 -15.47 -0.93
N ARG A 234 -2.58 -15.57 -2.11
CA ARG A 234 -3.18 -15.11 -3.36
C ARG A 234 -3.27 -16.28 -4.30
N THR A 235 -4.49 -16.65 -4.68
CA THR A 235 -4.73 -17.74 -5.61
C THR A 235 -4.93 -17.20 -7.01
N TYR A 236 -4.24 -17.80 -7.98
CA TYR A 236 -4.27 -17.44 -9.39
C TYR A 236 -4.72 -18.64 -10.21
N THR A 237 -5.56 -18.38 -11.20
CA THR A 237 -6.05 -19.41 -12.12
C THR A 237 -5.64 -19.04 -13.54
N TRP A 238 -5.05 -20.00 -14.24
CA TRP A 238 -4.66 -19.88 -15.63
C TRP A 238 -5.78 -20.33 -16.56
N SER A 239 -6.03 -19.58 -17.62
CA SER A 239 -6.86 -19.98 -18.75
C SER A 239 -6.20 -19.57 -20.08
N ALA A 240 -6.54 -20.26 -21.15
CA ALA A 240 -6.02 -19.89 -22.46
C ALA A 240 -6.58 -18.54 -22.93
N THR A 241 -7.80 -18.18 -22.50
CA THR A 241 -8.49 -16.96 -22.91
C THR A 241 -8.04 -15.76 -22.10
N ASP A 242 -8.13 -15.86 -20.76
CA ASP A 242 -7.92 -14.71 -19.88
C ASP A 242 -6.50 -14.65 -19.32
N LYS A 243 -5.66 -15.65 -19.69
CA LYS A 243 -4.33 -15.84 -19.10
C LYS A 243 -4.47 -16.04 -17.58
N TRP A 244 -3.94 -15.12 -16.78
CA TRP A 244 -4.02 -15.20 -15.32
C TRP A 244 -5.19 -14.39 -14.78
N THR A 245 -5.93 -14.98 -13.85
CA THR A 245 -6.93 -14.29 -13.03
C THR A 245 -6.65 -14.56 -11.55
N ALA A 246 -6.80 -13.54 -10.73
CA ALA A 246 -6.54 -13.62 -9.30
C ALA A 246 -7.82 -13.63 -8.48
N ALA A 247 -7.87 -14.50 -7.46
CA ALA A 247 -8.86 -14.43 -6.41
C ALA A 247 -8.54 -13.30 -5.40
N ALA A 248 -9.48 -13.01 -4.50
CA ALA A 248 -9.23 -12.11 -3.38
C ALA A 248 -8.11 -12.66 -2.47
N ILE A 249 -7.36 -11.75 -1.86
CA ILE A 249 -6.33 -12.09 -0.88
C ILE A 249 -7.01 -12.69 0.35
N GLN A 250 -6.48 -13.79 0.86
CA GLN A 250 -6.96 -14.43 2.07
C GLN A 250 -5.83 -14.51 3.10
N TRP A 251 -6.17 -14.31 4.36
CA TRP A 251 -5.26 -14.48 5.47
C TRP A 251 -5.59 -15.78 6.23
N THR A 252 -4.57 -16.58 6.51
CA THR A 252 -4.65 -17.84 7.28
C THR A 252 -3.60 -17.82 8.38
N ASP A 253 -3.64 -18.83 9.26
CA ASP A 253 -2.67 -19.02 10.35
C ASP A 253 -2.51 -17.77 11.23
N ILE A 254 -3.62 -17.07 11.44
CA ILE A 254 -3.65 -15.81 12.18
C ILE A 254 -3.23 -16.03 13.63
N GLN A 255 -2.20 -15.31 14.04
CA GLN A 255 -1.78 -15.21 15.43
C GLN A 255 -2.23 -13.85 15.97
N THR A 256 -2.81 -13.85 17.15
CA THR A 256 -3.35 -12.66 17.79
C THR A 256 -2.65 -12.37 19.09
N ALA A 257 -2.63 -11.09 19.47
CA ALA A 257 -2.21 -10.64 20.79
C ALA A 257 -3.20 -9.62 21.34
N THR A 258 -3.40 -9.63 22.64
CA THR A 258 -4.12 -8.55 23.31
C THR A 258 -3.18 -7.36 23.44
N ALA A 259 -3.56 -6.26 22.85
CA ALA A 259 -2.73 -5.07 22.82
C ALA A 259 -3.53 -3.82 23.20
N THR A 260 -2.83 -2.84 23.76
CA THR A 260 -3.31 -1.47 23.89
C THR A 260 -2.28 -0.57 23.24
N SER A 261 -2.69 0.20 22.26
CA SER A 261 -1.82 1.11 21.52
C SER A 261 -2.42 2.51 21.50
N ALA A 262 -1.61 3.50 21.85
CA ALA A 262 -1.99 4.89 21.61
C ALA A 262 -1.96 5.14 20.10
N LEU A 263 -3.02 5.75 19.58
CA LEU A 263 -3.04 6.28 18.22
C LEU A 263 -2.40 7.67 18.25
N PRO A 264 -1.19 7.84 17.70
CA PRO A 264 -0.50 9.12 17.76
C PRO A 264 -1.26 10.16 16.93
N TYR A 265 -1.33 11.37 17.47
CA TYR A 265 -1.85 12.51 16.72
C TYR A 265 -0.80 13.00 15.73
N LYS A 266 -1.23 13.25 14.51
CA LYS A 266 -0.42 13.90 13.49
C LYS A 266 -1.30 14.90 12.76
N SER A 267 -0.92 16.16 12.77
CA SER A 267 -1.65 17.16 12.00
C SER A 267 -1.45 16.96 10.50
N GLN A 268 -2.50 17.21 9.74
CA GLN A 268 -2.46 17.02 8.29
C GLN A 268 -1.34 17.89 7.66
N GLY A 269 -0.49 17.25 6.84
CA GLY A 269 0.58 17.94 6.11
C GLY A 269 1.93 18.03 6.84
N THR A 270 2.09 17.44 8.03
CA THR A 270 3.39 17.38 8.72
C THR A 270 4.08 16.04 8.49
N ALA A 271 5.43 16.08 8.37
CA ALA A 271 6.24 14.87 8.18
C ALA A 271 6.50 14.09 9.49
N ALA A 272 6.31 14.72 10.65
CA ALA A 272 6.54 14.12 11.95
C ALA A 272 5.24 14.06 12.76
N TYR A 273 5.15 13.08 13.67
CA TYR A 273 4.08 13.05 14.65
C TYR A 273 4.19 14.24 15.59
N ASP A 274 3.07 14.92 15.79
CA ASP A 274 3.00 16.00 16.77
C ASP A 274 3.17 15.43 18.18
N ASP A 275 3.67 16.26 19.09
CA ASP A 275 3.75 15.91 20.51
C ASP A 275 2.37 15.48 21.01
N ILE A 276 2.32 14.43 21.84
CA ILE A 276 1.13 13.90 22.47
C ILE A 276 0.34 14.96 23.28
N ASN A 277 1.01 16.06 23.64
CA ASN A 277 0.39 17.21 24.30
C ASN A 277 -0.40 18.14 23.34
N LYS A 278 -0.22 18.00 22.04
CA LYS A 278 -1.02 18.73 21.06
C LYS A 278 -2.33 18.00 20.84
N THR A 279 -3.39 18.70 21.10
CA THR A 279 -4.75 18.18 21.08
C THR A 279 -5.50 18.67 19.85
N ALA A 280 -6.30 17.82 19.22
CA ALA A 280 -7.14 18.20 18.09
C ALA A 280 -8.45 18.83 18.60
N LEU A 281 -8.77 20.03 18.10
CA LEU A 281 -10.03 20.69 18.38
C LEU A 281 -11.09 20.26 17.35
N VAL A 282 -12.16 19.63 17.82
CA VAL A 282 -13.32 19.24 17.01
C VAL A 282 -14.41 20.27 17.16
N THR A 283 -14.75 20.93 16.05
CA THR A 283 -15.77 22.00 16.00
C THR A 283 -17.06 21.49 15.37
N ALA A 284 -18.16 22.19 15.57
CA ALA A 284 -19.46 21.85 14.99
C ALA A 284 -19.48 21.87 13.43
N ALA A 285 -18.47 22.42 12.81
CA ALA A 285 -18.46 22.73 11.37
C ALA A 285 -17.77 21.67 10.48
N GLY A 286 -17.35 20.52 11.02
CA GLY A 286 -16.65 19.54 10.15
C GLY A 286 -16.12 18.32 10.88
N THR A 287 -15.33 17.54 10.15
CA THR A 287 -14.61 16.40 10.69
C THR A 287 -13.14 16.77 10.91
N THR A 288 -12.57 16.27 12.00
CA THR A 288 -11.14 16.38 12.30
C THR A 288 -10.51 15.00 12.19
N GLN A 289 -9.54 14.86 11.30
CA GLN A 289 -8.77 13.62 11.20
C GLN A 289 -7.77 13.52 12.36
N TRP A 290 -7.72 12.35 12.97
CA TRP A 290 -6.76 12.02 14.02
C TRP A 290 -5.63 11.15 13.45
N GLY A 291 -4.45 11.72 13.33
CA GLY A 291 -3.27 10.98 12.88
C GLY A 291 -3.31 10.56 11.41
N GLU A 292 -2.52 9.57 11.10
CA GLU A 292 -2.42 8.96 9.77
C GLU A 292 -3.23 7.67 9.67
N THR A 293 -3.25 7.10 8.49
CA THR A 293 -3.78 5.75 8.28
C THR A 293 -2.95 4.75 9.06
N PHE A 294 -3.61 3.90 9.82
CA PHE A 294 -2.97 2.73 10.44
C PHE A 294 -3.46 1.45 9.75
N TYR A 295 -2.62 0.45 9.74
CA TYR A 295 -2.87 -0.81 9.04
C TYR A 295 -2.86 -1.98 10.01
N THR A 296 -3.72 -2.96 9.72
CA THR A 296 -3.84 -4.21 10.48
C THR A 296 -3.92 -5.39 9.52
N ILE A 297 -3.54 -6.57 9.98
CA ILE A 297 -3.85 -7.80 9.27
C ILE A 297 -5.38 -7.99 9.31
N PRO A 298 -6.06 -8.19 8.15
CA PRO A 298 -7.49 -8.46 8.11
C PRO A 298 -7.82 -9.72 8.93
N TYR A 299 -8.75 -9.60 9.87
CA TYR A 299 -9.07 -10.65 10.82
C TYR A 299 -10.57 -10.71 11.09
N SER A 300 -11.15 -11.91 11.03
CA SER A 300 -12.61 -12.09 11.10
C SER A 300 -13.23 -11.72 12.45
N LYS A 301 -12.41 -11.75 13.52
CA LYS A 301 -12.82 -11.38 14.88
C LYS A 301 -12.26 -10.03 15.32
N PHE A 302 -11.92 -9.18 14.36
CA PHE A 302 -11.40 -7.84 14.65
C PHE A 302 -12.52 -6.98 15.24
N GLU A 303 -12.54 -6.85 16.54
CA GLU A 303 -13.50 -6.05 17.32
C GLU A 303 -12.77 -5.22 18.39
N PRO A 304 -11.95 -4.26 17.96
CA PRO A 304 -11.21 -3.45 18.89
C PRO A 304 -12.09 -2.41 19.59
N MET A 305 -11.66 -2.00 20.75
CA MET A 305 -12.23 -0.88 21.49
C MET A 305 -11.40 0.39 21.24
N ILE A 306 -12.05 1.47 20.84
CA ILE A 306 -11.45 2.80 20.80
C ILE A 306 -11.85 3.56 22.05
N THR A 307 -10.85 4.03 22.79
CA THR A 307 -11.00 4.88 23.97
C THR A 307 -10.51 6.28 23.63
N VAL A 308 -11.38 7.27 23.78
CA VAL A 308 -11.08 8.67 23.50
C VAL A 308 -11.12 9.45 24.81
N THR A 309 -10.05 10.17 25.11
CA THR A 309 -10.00 11.14 26.22
C THR A 309 -10.05 12.55 25.65
N TYR A 310 -10.94 13.38 26.14
CA TYR A 310 -11.17 14.72 25.63
C TYR A 310 -11.62 15.70 26.71
N ASP A 311 -11.40 17.00 26.46
CA ASP A 311 -11.95 18.10 27.23
C ASP A 311 -13.19 18.66 26.50
N VAL A 312 -14.20 19.07 27.26
CA VAL A 312 -15.32 19.85 26.73
C VAL A 312 -14.95 21.31 26.82
N VAL A 313 -14.93 21.99 25.70
CA VAL A 313 -14.49 23.38 25.57
C VAL A 313 -15.68 24.27 25.19
N PHE A 314 -15.74 25.43 25.78
CA PHE A 314 -16.67 26.51 25.47
C PHE A 314 -15.86 27.72 24.99
N MET A 315 -16.34 28.43 23.99
CA MET A 315 -15.74 29.70 23.57
C MET A 315 -16.49 30.85 24.22
N ASP A 316 -15.78 31.70 24.94
CA ASP A 316 -16.36 32.89 25.51
C ASP A 316 -16.64 33.99 24.45
N GLU A 317 -17.25 35.11 24.88
CA GLU A 317 -17.54 36.24 23.97
C GLU A 317 -16.30 36.86 23.31
N ASN A 318 -15.12 36.65 23.90
CA ASN A 318 -13.85 37.13 23.40
C ASN A 318 -13.09 36.05 22.57
N GLN A 319 -13.74 34.95 22.22
CA GLN A 319 -13.16 33.80 21.56
C GLN A 319 -12.05 33.11 22.35
N ASN A 320 -12.03 33.24 23.68
CA ASN A 320 -11.10 32.47 24.51
C ASN A 320 -11.72 31.12 24.87
N GLU A 321 -10.88 30.11 24.91
CA GLU A 321 -11.29 28.76 25.31
C GLU A 321 -11.52 28.70 26.84
N VAL A 322 -12.69 28.28 27.25
CA VAL A 322 -13.01 27.92 28.63
C VAL A 322 -13.28 26.43 28.70
N ILE A 323 -12.40 25.68 29.37
CA ILE A 323 -12.58 24.25 29.55
C ILE A 323 -13.64 24.02 30.63
N THR A 324 -14.80 23.50 30.27
CA THR A 324 -15.91 23.24 31.17
C THR A 324 -15.83 21.86 31.83
N ARG A 325 -15.19 20.88 31.16
CA ARG A 325 -14.91 19.54 31.68
C ARG A 325 -13.57 19.06 31.17
N LYS A 326 -12.76 18.48 32.04
CA LYS A 326 -11.45 17.91 31.70
C LYS A 326 -11.48 16.41 31.75
N ASP A 327 -10.67 15.81 30.91
CA ASP A 327 -10.32 14.40 30.93
C ASP A 327 -11.53 13.45 30.88
N VAL A 328 -12.55 13.83 30.11
CA VAL A 328 -13.69 12.97 29.86
C VAL A 328 -13.24 11.78 29.01
N THR A 329 -13.47 10.57 29.49
CA THR A 329 -13.13 9.35 28.77
C THR A 329 -14.39 8.65 28.28
N SER A 330 -14.39 8.28 27.01
CA SER A 330 -15.48 7.53 26.39
C SER A 330 -14.92 6.40 25.51
N THR A 331 -15.62 5.28 25.48
CA THR A 331 -15.21 4.11 24.73
C THR A 331 -16.28 3.69 23.71
N ILE A 332 -15.82 3.15 22.57
CA ILE A 332 -16.68 2.54 21.58
C ILE A 332 -16.04 1.26 21.07
N LEU A 333 -16.85 0.19 20.97
CA LEU A 333 -16.46 -1.05 20.34
C LEU A 333 -16.65 -0.94 18.84
N LEU A 334 -15.57 -1.15 18.07
CA LEU A 334 -15.66 -1.29 16.62
C LEU A 334 -16.03 -2.72 16.27
N ASN A 335 -17.23 -2.92 15.79
CA ASN A 335 -17.67 -4.23 15.28
C ASN A 335 -18.53 -4.04 14.03
N LYS A 336 -18.87 -5.12 13.36
CA LYS A 336 -19.70 -5.07 12.13
C LYS A 336 -21.07 -4.43 12.33
N THR A 337 -21.60 -4.45 13.54
CA THR A 337 -22.92 -3.90 13.84
C THR A 337 -22.90 -2.37 13.80
N ASN A 338 -21.83 -1.77 14.29
CA ASN A 338 -21.71 -0.31 14.37
C ASN A 338 -20.75 0.29 13.32
N PHE A 339 -19.98 -0.57 12.60
CA PHE A 339 -19.12 -0.13 11.53
C PHE A 339 -18.99 -1.21 10.45
N SER A 340 -19.72 -1.04 9.35
CA SER A 340 -19.74 -2.01 8.23
C SER A 340 -18.43 -2.06 7.44
N GLY A 341 -17.56 -1.06 7.59
CA GLY A 341 -16.24 -0.98 6.94
C GLY A 341 -15.17 -1.87 7.55
N ILE A 342 -15.47 -2.64 8.60
CA ILE A 342 -14.55 -3.65 9.14
C ILE A 342 -14.39 -4.76 8.11
N THR A 343 -13.20 -4.86 7.56
CA THR A 343 -12.85 -5.92 6.62
C THR A 343 -12.54 -7.21 7.37
N THR A 344 -13.43 -8.16 7.25
CA THR A 344 -13.25 -9.49 7.79
C THR A 344 -12.55 -10.39 6.76
N GLY A 345 -11.25 -10.31 6.71
CA GLY A 345 -10.42 -11.40 6.20
C GLY A 345 -10.25 -11.57 4.68
N THR A 346 -10.84 -10.73 3.81
CA THR A 346 -10.78 -11.01 2.37
C THR A 346 -10.38 -9.86 1.46
N THR A 347 -10.35 -8.63 1.94
CA THR A 347 -9.94 -7.50 1.08
C THR A 347 -9.17 -6.46 1.86
N ALA A 348 -7.96 -6.23 1.42
CA ALA A 348 -7.19 -5.06 1.82
C ALA A 348 -7.91 -3.81 1.33
N GLN A 349 -8.42 -3.01 2.24
CA GLN A 349 -9.16 -1.80 1.92
C GLN A 349 -8.85 -0.73 2.94
N ILE A 350 -8.72 0.52 2.49
CA ILE A 350 -8.69 1.67 3.40
C ILE A 350 -10.11 2.12 3.67
N SER A 351 -10.49 2.15 4.95
CA SER A 351 -11.82 2.53 5.39
C SER A 351 -11.74 3.71 6.37
N PRO A 352 -12.40 4.84 6.09
CA PRO A 352 -12.53 5.93 7.04
C PRO A 352 -13.49 5.52 8.17
N ILE A 353 -13.07 5.75 9.41
CA ILE A 353 -13.90 5.59 10.60
C ILE A 353 -14.24 6.99 11.10
N THR A 354 -15.51 7.38 11.04
CA THR A 354 -15.96 8.64 11.62
C THR A 354 -16.63 8.39 12.96
N ILE A 355 -16.05 8.92 14.03
CA ILE A 355 -16.59 8.87 15.38
C ILE A 355 -17.34 10.17 15.65
N LEU A 356 -18.66 10.04 15.83
CA LEU A 356 -19.52 11.14 16.21
C LEU A 356 -19.51 11.28 17.73
N ILE A 357 -19.08 12.43 18.22
CA ILE A 357 -19.10 12.75 19.64
C ILE A 357 -20.46 13.37 19.99
N GLN A 358 -21.22 12.66 20.82
CA GLN A 358 -22.50 13.14 21.35
C GLN A 358 -22.39 13.36 22.87
N PRO A 359 -22.50 14.58 23.37
CA PRO A 359 -22.58 14.79 24.80
C PRO A 359 -23.93 14.32 25.31
N ARG A 360 -23.92 13.52 26.35
CA ARG A 360 -25.17 12.95 26.89
C ARG A 360 -26.13 13.95 27.51
N TYR A 361 -25.66 15.07 28.06
CA TYR A 361 -26.53 16.08 28.66
C TYR A 361 -25.97 17.50 28.58
N LEU A 362 -26.71 18.38 27.97
CA LEU A 362 -26.44 19.82 27.94
C LEU A 362 -26.96 20.59 29.14
N TYR A 363 -27.78 19.97 29.99
CA TYR A 363 -28.61 20.69 30.96
C TYR A 363 -28.58 20.20 32.41
N VAL A 364 -27.68 19.30 32.79
CA VAL A 364 -27.60 18.91 34.20
C VAL A 364 -26.63 19.82 34.93
N MET A 365 -27.20 20.81 35.61
CA MET A 365 -26.43 21.77 36.40
C MET A 365 -25.98 21.24 37.76
N ALA A 366 -26.24 20.00 38.13
CA ALA A 366 -26.10 19.58 39.52
C ALA A 366 -25.26 18.36 39.80
N ASP A 367 -25.01 17.47 38.86
CA ASP A 367 -24.30 16.22 39.18
C ASP A 367 -22.99 16.08 38.40
N GLN A 368 -21.89 16.34 39.12
CA GLN A 368 -20.57 16.43 38.52
C GLN A 368 -19.97 15.07 38.16
N ASP A 369 -20.50 13.98 38.71
CA ASP A 369 -19.86 12.65 38.65
C ASP A 369 -20.41 11.71 37.57
N ALA A 370 -21.50 12.07 36.90
CA ALA A 370 -22.19 11.19 35.93
C ALA A 370 -22.04 11.55 34.45
N TYR A 371 -21.16 12.48 34.09
CA TYR A 371 -21.02 12.90 32.71
C TYR A 371 -20.12 11.94 31.91
N THR A 372 -20.73 11.01 31.25
CA THR A 372 -20.06 10.22 30.23
C THR A 372 -20.58 10.61 28.85
N GLY A 373 -19.70 11.09 27.96
CA GLY A 373 -20.05 11.31 26.57
C GLY A 373 -20.32 9.97 25.86
N ARG A 374 -21.13 10.01 24.81
CA ARG A 374 -21.37 8.85 23.95
C ARG A 374 -20.60 9.04 22.64
N LEU A 375 -19.89 7.98 22.23
CA LEU A 375 -19.31 7.89 20.91
C LEU A 375 -20.22 7.04 20.02
N LEU A 376 -20.43 7.48 18.81
CA LEU A 376 -21.13 6.74 17.76
C LEU A 376 -20.24 6.70 16.53
N ILE A 377 -20.38 5.66 15.74
CA ILE A 377 -19.72 5.53 14.44
C ILE A 377 -20.74 5.85 13.34
N GLN A 378 -20.34 6.65 12.37
CA GLN A 378 -21.10 6.97 11.17
C GLN A 378 -20.54 6.27 9.94
#